data_1eb8efb4864e225e017937a5d1334b92
#
_entry.id   1eb8efb4864e225e017937a5d1334b92
#
_cell.length_a   1.000
_cell.length_b   1.000
_cell.length_c   1.000
_cell.angle_alpha   90.00
_cell.angle_beta   90.00
_cell.angle_gamma   90.00
#
_symmetry.space_group_name_H-M   'P 1'
#
loop_
_entity.id
_entity.type
_entity.pdbx_description
1 polymer ?
#
loop_
_entity_poly.entity_id
_entity_poly.type
_entity_poly.pdbx_seq_one_letter_code
_entity_poly.pdbx_strand_id
1 'polypeptide(L)'
;MTEARDFTPSLVLNCVVNSFLSYATVMLNIVLIFALRKTSSLPKTLKALILSVAVSDLGMGLLVQPLYTARLLMKMKNTNNQEIYHEIVRVIGMILGNASFFSVTAISFDRFLAIHLHLKHQELLTYQEIVTYKRVVATVILSWIFSAFLALKGVLSSEYRCNIAGVAVAMACLLTMALTYFKIYIAVRRHTVQVHAQPAQAVAPSEENRSNFERLRKTAVGTFYVYLLFLACHLPVAIVILTGRKMNKRRQHFKMYAQTLSYLSTSLVPLIYCWKFRHLRCAVKNILRNRFASQNQIQEG
;
A
#
# COMPACT_ATOMS: atom_id res chain seq x y z
N MET A 1 5.48 -26.15 32.31
CA MET A 1 4.87 -24.90 32.84
C MET A 1 5.68 -23.66 32.55
N THR A 2 7.00 -23.68 32.57
CA THR A 2 7.90 -22.55 32.26
C THR A 2 7.75 -22.02 30.82
N GLU A 3 7.63 -22.90 29.81
CA GLU A 3 7.51 -22.51 28.38
C GLU A 3 6.19 -21.77 28.01
N ALA A 4 5.11 -21.94 28.76
CA ALA A 4 3.86 -21.21 28.55
C ALA A 4 3.96 -19.76 29.08
N ARG A 5 4.80 -19.53 30.12
CA ARG A 5 5.06 -18.20 30.68
C ARG A 5 5.83 -17.30 29.72
N ASP A 6 6.78 -17.85 28.93
CA ASP A 6 7.61 -17.06 28.01
C ASP A 6 6.85 -16.55 26.78
N PHE A 7 5.73 -17.21 26.41
CA PHE A 7 4.91 -16.83 25.26
C PHE A 7 3.96 -15.66 25.55
N THR A 8 3.51 -15.52 26.80
CA THR A 8 2.51 -14.54 27.21
C THR A 8 2.97 -13.08 27.03
N PRO A 9 4.19 -12.66 27.41
CA PRO A 9 4.64 -11.27 27.22
C PRO A 9 4.68 -10.86 25.74
N SER A 10 5.12 -11.75 24.84
CA SER A 10 5.15 -11.51 23.41
C SER A 10 3.74 -11.32 22.82
N LEU A 11 2.76 -12.11 23.29
CA LEU A 11 1.37 -11.97 22.87
C LEU A 11 0.77 -10.64 23.35
N VAL A 12 1.01 -10.26 24.61
CA VAL A 12 0.54 -8.98 25.18
C VAL A 12 1.13 -7.82 24.40
N LEU A 13 2.46 -7.79 24.20
CA LEU A 13 3.11 -6.74 23.41
C LEU A 13 2.51 -6.63 22.01
N ASN A 14 2.28 -7.76 21.36
CA ASN A 14 1.73 -7.81 20.01
C ASN A 14 0.28 -7.29 19.98
N CYS A 15 -0.54 -7.61 20.99
CA CYS A 15 -1.90 -7.06 21.13
C CYS A 15 -1.87 -5.54 21.28
N VAL A 16 -1.01 -5.00 22.15
CA VAL A 16 -0.90 -3.55 22.37
C VAL A 16 -0.46 -2.83 21.10
N VAL A 17 0.60 -3.34 20.44
CA VAL A 17 1.11 -2.76 19.19
C VAL A 17 0.06 -2.79 18.09
N ASN A 18 -0.64 -3.92 17.89
CA ASN A 18 -1.68 -4.02 16.83
C ASN A 18 -2.91 -3.16 17.14
N SER A 19 -3.30 -2.98 18.40
CA SER A 19 -4.37 -2.06 18.77
C SER A 19 -4.02 -0.62 18.43
N PHE A 20 -2.78 -0.19 18.73
CA PHE A 20 -2.29 1.13 18.36
C PHE A 20 -2.21 1.29 16.83
N LEU A 21 -1.66 0.30 16.12
CA LEU A 21 -1.58 0.31 14.65
C LEU A 21 -2.96 0.37 14.00
N SER A 22 -3.95 -0.36 14.54
CA SER A 22 -5.34 -0.33 14.06
C SER A 22 -5.89 1.10 14.10
N TYR A 23 -5.78 1.77 15.25
CA TYR A 23 -6.21 3.15 15.41
C TYR A 23 -5.46 4.10 14.44
N ALA A 24 -4.13 4.01 14.38
CA ALA A 24 -3.30 4.83 13.51
C ALA A 24 -3.65 4.61 12.02
N THR A 25 -3.83 3.35 11.60
CA THR A 25 -4.23 2.99 10.23
C THR A 25 -5.56 3.63 9.86
N VAL A 26 -6.57 3.54 10.72
CA VAL A 26 -7.89 4.12 10.48
C VAL A 26 -7.79 5.64 10.34
N MET A 27 -7.18 6.31 11.31
CA MET A 27 -7.08 7.77 11.33
C MET A 27 -6.30 8.32 10.13
N LEU A 28 -5.14 7.73 9.82
CA LEU A 28 -4.29 8.21 8.74
C LEU A 28 -4.92 7.98 7.36
N ASN A 29 -5.59 6.85 7.14
CA ASN A 29 -6.26 6.58 5.87
C ASN A 29 -7.52 7.43 5.68
N ILE A 30 -8.30 7.71 6.73
CA ILE A 30 -9.39 8.67 6.68
C ILE A 30 -8.87 10.06 6.28
N VAL A 31 -7.81 10.54 6.92
CA VAL A 31 -7.18 11.83 6.57
C VAL A 31 -6.70 11.85 5.13
N LEU A 32 -6.06 10.76 4.65
CA LEU A 32 -5.61 10.63 3.26
C LEU A 32 -6.80 10.69 2.28
N ILE A 33 -7.91 9.98 2.55
CA ILE A 33 -9.11 9.99 1.71
C ILE A 33 -9.69 11.42 1.61
N PHE A 34 -9.80 12.14 2.73
CA PHE A 34 -10.25 13.52 2.71
C PHE A 34 -9.30 14.46 1.95
N ALA A 35 -7.98 14.29 2.13
CA ALA A 35 -6.97 15.07 1.40
C ALA A 35 -7.05 14.83 -0.11
N LEU A 36 -7.22 13.58 -0.55
CA LEU A 36 -7.40 13.21 -1.95
C LEU A 36 -8.64 13.86 -2.58
N ARG A 37 -9.74 13.94 -1.83
CA ARG A 37 -10.97 14.60 -2.31
C ARG A 37 -10.78 16.11 -2.50
N LYS A 38 -10.05 16.77 -1.58
CA LYS A 38 -9.82 18.22 -1.63
C LYS A 38 -8.74 18.65 -2.65
N THR A 39 -7.85 17.74 -3.06
CA THR A 39 -6.75 18.06 -3.97
C THR A 39 -7.19 17.96 -5.42
N SER A 40 -7.12 19.05 -6.22
CA SER A 40 -7.36 19.04 -7.68
C SER A 40 -6.09 18.74 -8.49
N SER A 41 -4.91 18.95 -7.94
CA SER A 41 -3.63 18.93 -8.64
C SER A 41 -3.10 17.55 -9.05
N LEU A 42 -3.68 16.45 -8.54
CA LEU A 42 -3.30 15.09 -8.93
C LEU A 42 -4.17 14.60 -10.08
N PRO A 43 -3.62 13.83 -11.04
CA PRO A 43 -4.42 13.18 -12.09
C PRO A 43 -5.54 12.33 -11.50
N LYS A 44 -6.73 12.37 -12.12
CA LYS A 44 -7.90 11.59 -11.66
C LYS A 44 -7.62 10.09 -11.57
N THR A 45 -6.82 9.56 -12.50
CA THR A 45 -6.38 8.16 -12.55
C THR A 45 -5.56 7.77 -11.32
N LEU A 46 -4.53 8.56 -11.00
CA LEU A 46 -3.71 8.34 -9.82
C LEU A 46 -4.49 8.47 -8.52
N LYS A 47 -5.43 9.44 -8.44
CA LYS A 47 -6.32 9.57 -7.28
C LYS A 47 -7.16 8.33 -7.05
N ALA A 48 -7.74 7.75 -8.12
CA ALA A 48 -8.55 6.54 -8.02
C ALA A 48 -7.74 5.36 -7.49
N LEU A 49 -6.51 5.18 -7.96
CA LEU A 49 -5.61 4.13 -7.50
C LEU A 49 -5.18 4.31 -6.04
N ILE A 50 -4.77 5.53 -5.65
CA ILE A 50 -4.40 5.82 -4.24
C ILE A 50 -5.63 5.67 -3.34
N LEU A 51 -6.82 6.05 -3.80
CA LEU A 51 -8.06 5.86 -3.05
C LEU A 51 -8.37 4.38 -2.83
N SER A 52 -8.13 3.51 -3.83
CA SER A 52 -8.28 2.06 -3.68
C SER A 52 -7.35 1.50 -2.60
N VAL A 53 -6.07 1.93 -2.57
CA VAL A 53 -5.13 1.56 -1.49
C VAL A 53 -5.64 2.06 -0.14
N ALA A 54 -6.06 3.31 -0.03
CA ALA A 54 -6.53 3.88 1.23
C ALA A 54 -7.80 3.20 1.76
N VAL A 55 -8.71 2.76 0.87
CA VAL A 55 -9.92 2.01 1.24
C VAL A 55 -9.58 0.61 1.72
N SER A 56 -8.68 -0.12 1.03
CA SER A 56 -8.23 -1.45 1.48
C SER A 56 -7.49 -1.36 2.82
N ASP A 57 -6.60 -0.37 3.00
CA ASP A 57 -5.86 -0.17 4.23
C ASP A 57 -6.79 0.26 5.40
N LEU A 58 -7.80 1.09 5.12
CA LEU A 58 -8.85 1.42 6.08
C LEU A 58 -9.61 0.18 6.54
N GLY A 59 -9.98 -0.72 5.61
CA GLY A 59 -10.58 -2.01 5.93
C GLY A 59 -9.65 -2.91 6.76
N MET A 60 -8.34 -2.91 6.50
CA MET A 60 -7.36 -3.60 7.32
C MET A 60 -7.36 -3.09 8.77
N GLY A 61 -7.39 -1.75 8.96
CA GLY A 61 -7.43 -1.13 10.29
C GLY A 61 -8.75 -1.35 11.03
N LEU A 62 -9.89 -1.30 10.34
CA LEU A 62 -11.21 -1.44 10.95
C LEU A 62 -11.61 -2.88 11.27
N LEU A 63 -11.21 -3.84 10.45
CA LEU A 63 -11.69 -5.23 10.52
C LEU A 63 -10.56 -6.20 10.89
N VAL A 64 -9.49 -6.25 10.09
CA VAL A 64 -8.48 -7.31 10.19
C VAL A 64 -7.65 -7.18 11.46
N GLN A 65 -7.14 -5.98 11.76
CA GLN A 65 -6.28 -5.77 12.93
C GLN A 65 -7.01 -5.96 14.25
N PRO A 66 -8.26 -5.46 14.47
CA PRO A 66 -9.03 -5.75 15.68
C PRO A 66 -9.36 -7.24 15.84
N LEU A 67 -9.78 -7.92 14.76
CA LEU A 67 -10.06 -9.35 14.77
C LEU A 67 -8.79 -10.17 15.03
N TYR A 68 -7.65 -9.75 14.48
CA TYR A 68 -6.36 -10.38 14.77
C TYR A 68 -5.96 -10.22 16.24
N THR A 69 -6.17 -9.05 16.83
CA THR A 69 -5.94 -8.79 18.25
C THR A 69 -6.87 -9.65 19.12
N ALA A 70 -8.16 -9.72 18.78
CA ALA A 70 -9.11 -10.60 19.48
C ALA A 70 -8.69 -12.08 19.43
N ARG A 71 -8.21 -12.55 18.27
CA ARG A 71 -7.66 -13.89 18.12
C ARG A 71 -6.46 -14.13 19.04
N LEU A 72 -5.53 -13.17 19.14
CA LEU A 72 -4.37 -13.29 20.03
C LEU A 72 -4.80 -13.37 21.50
N LEU A 73 -5.79 -12.57 21.92
CA LEU A 73 -6.36 -12.59 23.28
C LEU A 73 -7.04 -13.96 23.57
N MET A 74 -7.80 -14.51 22.63
CA MET A 74 -8.40 -15.84 22.75
C MET A 74 -7.35 -16.93 22.85
N LYS A 75 -6.25 -16.82 22.10
CA LYS A 75 -5.11 -17.74 22.21
C LYS A 75 -4.47 -17.68 23.60
N MET A 76 -4.40 -16.52 24.23
CA MET A 76 -3.92 -16.37 25.63
C MET A 76 -4.85 -17.06 26.63
N LYS A 77 -6.17 -16.97 26.40
CA LYS A 77 -7.20 -17.56 27.27
C LYS A 77 -7.47 -19.05 26.97
N ASN A 78 -6.80 -19.64 25.96
CA ASN A 78 -6.99 -21.01 25.51
C ASN A 78 -8.45 -21.39 25.21
N THR A 79 -9.20 -20.48 24.57
CA THR A 79 -10.60 -20.67 24.21
C THR A 79 -10.76 -21.37 22.87
N ASN A 80 -11.80 -22.20 22.72
CA ASN A 80 -12.01 -23.05 21.53
C ASN A 80 -12.35 -22.29 20.23
N ASN A 81 -12.78 -21.03 20.31
CA ASN A 81 -13.23 -20.25 19.14
C ASN A 81 -12.11 -19.57 18.35
N GLN A 82 -10.83 -19.75 18.71
CA GLN A 82 -9.69 -19.11 18.05
C GLN A 82 -9.56 -19.44 16.56
N GLU A 83 -10.02 -20.63 16.14
CA GLU A 83 -9.94 -21.09 14.74
C GLU A 83 -10.88 -20.30 13.83
N ILE A 84 -12.10 -20.01 14.29
CA ILE A 84 -13.08 -19.20 13.53
C ILE A 84 -12.52 -17.80 13.26
N TYR A 85 -11.96 -17.16 14.30
CA TYR A 85 -11.32 -15.85 14.14
C TYR A 85 -10.10 -15.89 13.22
N HIS A 86 -9.35 -17.01 13.23
CA HIS A 86 -8.26 -17.23 12.30
C HIS A 86 -8.73 -17.24 10.85
N GLU A 87 -9.79 -17.98 10.55
CA GLU A 87 -10.34 -18.06 9.20
C GLU A 87 -10.89 -16.71 8.72
N ILE A 88 -11.65 -16.02 9.56
CA ILE A 88 -12.20 -14.70 9.24
C ILE A 88 -11.08 -13.70 8.93
N VAL A 89 -10.07 -13.60 9.82
CA VAL A 89 -8.90 -12.72 9.62
C VAL A 89 -8.16 -13.07 8.34
N ARG A 90 -8.01 -14.38 8.05
CA ARG A 90 -7.35 -14.87 6.84
C ARG A 90 -8.07 -14.43 5.58
N VAL A 91 -9.39 -14.68 5.51
CA VAL A 91 -10.20 -14.40 4.31
C VAL A 91 -10.26 -12.89 4.05
N ILE A 92 -10.66 -12.11 5.05
CA ILE A 92 -10.77 -10.63 4.91
C ILE A 92 -9.39 -10.03 4.63
N GLY A 93 -8.35 -10.50 5.35
CA GLY A 93 -6.97 -10.05 5.16
C GLY A 93 -6.43 -10.36 3.76
N MET A 94 -6.79 -11.51 3.17
CA MET A 94 -6.44 -11.83 1.78
C MET A 94 -7.15 -10.92 0.77
N ILE A 95 -8.43 -10.65 0.93
CA ILE A 95 -9.19 -9.75 0.02
C ILE A 95 -8.55 -8.37 0.04
N LEU A 96 -8.42 -7.78 1.22
CA LEU A 96 -7.92 -6.40 1.37
C LEU A 96 -6.44 -6.30 1.03
N GLY A 97 -5.62 -7.28 1.45
CA GLY A 97 -4.19 -7.30 1.16
C GLY A 97 -3.89 -7.43 -0.33
N ASN A 98 -4.54 -8.37 -1.02
CA ASN A 98 -4.37 -8.51 -2.47
C ASN A 98 -4.86 -7.27 -3.21
N ALA A 99 -6.00 -6.68 -2.83
CA ALA A 99 -6.51 -5.44 -3.42
C ALA A 99 -5.51 -4.29 -3.27
N SER A 100 -4.85 -4.16 -2.10
CA SER A 100 -3.79 -3.18 -1.86
C SER A 100 -2.58 -3.46 -2.77
N PHE A 101 -2.07 -4.70 -2.84
CA PHE A 101 -0.96 -5.08 -3.71
C PHE A 101 -1.24 -4.78 -5.20
N PHE A 102 -2.41 -5.16 -5.70
CA PHE A 102 -2.78 -4.89 -7.09
C PHE A 102 -2.89 -3.39 -7.36
N SER A 103 -3.45 -2.62 -6.42
CA SER A 103 -3.56 -1.17 -6.56
C SER A 103 -2.19 -0.48 -6.59
N VAL A 104 -1.25 -0.88 -5.71
CA VAL A 104 0.13 -0.33 -5.72
C VAL A 104 0.89 -0.75 -6.97
N THR A 105 0.68 -1.98 -7.47
CA THR A 105 1.25 -2.45 -8.74
C THR A 105 0.71 -1.62 -9.91
N ALA A 106 -0.60 -1.36 -9.93
CA ALA A 106 -1.23 -0.51 -10.95
C ALA A 106 -0.72 0.94 -10.90
N ILE A 107 -0.48 1.50 -9.69
CA ILE A 107 0.16 2.82 -9.54
C ILE A 107 1.57 2.81 -10.17
N SER A 108 2.36 1.77 -9.92
CA SER A 108 3.71 1.67 -10.46
C SER A 108 3.70 1.63 -11.99
N PHE A 109 2.77 0.86 -12.56
CA PHE A 109 2.59 0.75 -14.00
C PHE A 109 2.07 2.05 -14.63
N ASP A 110 1.11 2.73 -14.00
CA ASP A 110 0.62 4.05 -14.41
C ASP A 110 1.76 5.09 -14.45
N ARG A 111 2.65 5.07 -13.46
CA ARG A 111 3.82 5.97 -13.46
C ARG A 111 4.82 5.64 -14.55
N PHE A 112 5.04 4.36 -14.84
CA PHE A 112 5.89 3.93 -15.95
C PHE A 112 5.34 4.42 -17.29
N LEU A 113 4.05 4.19 -17.55
CA LEU A 113 3.42 4.66 -18.79
C LEU A 113 3.49 6.18 -18.93
N ALA A 114 3.21 6.91 -17.86
CA ALA A 114 3.26 8.37 -17.88
C ALA A 114 4.66 8.91 -18.24
N ILE A 115 5.73 8.32 -17.69
CA ILE A 115 7.10 8.72 -17.99
C ILE A 115 7.51 8.26 -19.40
N HIS A 116 7.24 7.01 -19.75
CA HIS A 116 7.66 6.41 -21.02
C HIS A 116 7.04 7.14 -22.23
N LEU A 117 5.74 7.43 -22.15
CA LEU A 117 5.02 8.13 -23.21
C LEU A 117 5.44 9.61 -23.29
N HIS A 118 5.66 10.27 -22.15
CA HIS A 118 6.18 11.64 -22.13
C HIS A 118 7.55 11.76 -22.82
N LEU A 119 8.42 10.78 -22.65
CA LEU A 119 9.77 10.79 -23.24
C LEU A 119 9.81 10.48 -24.74
N LYS A 120 8.77 9.83 -25.29
CA LYS A 120 8.67 9.54 -26.74
C LYS A 120 8.24 10.75 -27.61
N HIS A 121 8.12 11.93 -27.03
CA HIS A 121 7.85 13.22 -27.70
C HIS A 121 6.56 13.34 -28.56
N GLN A 122 5.71 12.32 -28.63
CA GLN A 122 4.52 12.32 -29.51
C GLN A 122 3.18 12.21 -28.76
N GLU A 123 3.12 12.09 -27.38
CA GLU A 123 2.03 11.27 -26.90
C GLU A 123 1.45 11.66 -25.53
N LEU A 124 1.38 12.92 -25.20
CA LEU A 124 0.51 13.33 -24.08
C LEU A 124 -0.96 12.98 -24.38
N LEU A 125 -1.36 13.07 -25.63
CA LEU A 125 -2.68 12.64 -26.13
C LEU A 125 -2.82 11.12 -26.00
N THR A 126 -1.81 10.35 -26.44
CA THR A 126 -1.83 8.88 -26.38
C THR A 126 -1.87 8.35 -24.94
N TYR A 127 -1.18 9.00 -23.97
CA TYR A 127 -1.33 8.62 -22.56
C TYR A 127 -2.76 8.79 -22.07
N GLN A 128 -3.42 9.91 -22.38
CA GLN A 128 -4.82 10.17 -21.98
C GLN A 128 -5.79 9.20 -22.65
N GLU A 129 -5.52 8.79 -23.88
CA GLU A 129 -6.29 7.78 -24.60
C GLU A 129 -6.11 6.37 -24.03
N ILE A 130 -4.87 5.99 -23.70
CA ILE A 130 -4.53 4.65 -23.15
C ILE A 130 -4.99 4.55 -21.69
N VAL A 131 -4.68 5.57 -20.86
CA VAL A 131 -4.96 5.57 -19.41
C VAL A 131 -6.19 6.42 -19.11
N THR A 132 -7.32 6.02 -19.66
CA THR A 132 -8.60 6.68 -19.40
C THR A 132 -9.06 6.38 -17.96
N TYR A 133 -9.66 7.38 -17.30
CA TYR A 133 -10.22 7.23 -15.95
C TYR A 133 -11.15 6.01 -15.83
N LYS A 134 -12.03 5.78 -16.84
CA LYS A 134 -12.92 4.62 -16.86
C LYS A 134 -12.18 3.29 -16.85
N ARG A 135 -11.08 3.16 -17.61
CA ARG A 135 -10.24 1.94 -17.64
C ARG A 135 -9.55 1.70 -16.30
N VAL A 136 -9.06 2.76 -15.66
CA VAL A 136 -8.44 2.66 -14.33
C VAL A 136 -9.46 2.21 -13.28
N VAL A 137 -10.66 2.79 -13.28
CA VAL A 137 -11.75 2.37 -12.37
C VAL A 137 -12.14 0.91 -12.62
N ALA A 138 -12.27 0.50 -13.89
CA ALA A 138 -12.52 -0.90 -14.23
C ALA A 138 -11.41 -1.83 -13.73
N THR A 139 -10.13 -1.44 -13.88
CA THR A 139 -8.99 -2.21 -13.34
C THR A 139 -9.06 -2.34 -11.82
N VAL A 140 -9.43 -1.26 -11.11
CA VAL A 140 -9.64 -1.31 -9.65
C VAL A 140 -10.76 -2.29 -9.29
N ILE A 141 -11.92 -2.20 -9.93
CA ILE A 141 -13.05 -3.10 -9.67
C ILE A 141 -12.65 -4.56 -9.94
N LEU A 142 -12.01 -4.83 -11.08
CA LEU A 142 -11.55 -6.17 -11.44
C LEU A 142 -10.51 -6.70 -10.43
N SER A 143 -9.62 -5.86 -9.92
CA SER A 143 -8.64 -6.25 -8.90
C SER A 143 -9.31 -6.66 -7.58
N TRP A 144 -10.38 -5.98 -7.17
CA TRP A 144 -11.16 -6.34 -5.98
C TRP A 144 -11.94 -7.64 -6.18
N ILE A 145 -12.59 -7.83 -7.33
CA ILE A 145 -13.28 -9.07 -7.68
C ILE A 145 -12.29 -10.25 -7.70
N PHE A 146 -11.13 -10.06 -8.33
CA PHE A 146 -10.09 -11.09 -8.39
C PHE A 146 -9.51 -11.41 -7.01
N SER A 147 -9.34 -10.41 -6.14
CA SER A 147 -8.91 -10.60 -4.75
C SER A 147 -9.93 -11.44 -3.96
N ALA A 148 -11.23 -11.16 -4.13
CA ALA A 148 -12.30 -11.94 -3.50
C ALA A 148 -12.34 -13.39 -4.04
N PHE A 149 -12.15 -13.58 -5.33
CA PHE A 149 -12.06 -14.90 -5.95
C PHE A 149 -10.89 -15.73 -5.41
N LEU A 150 -9.70 -15.11 -5.27
CA LEU A 150 -8.52 -15.77 -4.67
C LEU A 150 -8.77 -16.15 -3.21
N ALA A 151 -9.43 -15.29 -2.44
CA ALA A 151 -9.77 -15.58 -1.05
C ALA A 151 -10.78 -16.72 -0.94
N LEU A 152 -11.81 -16.77 -1.79
CA LEU A 152 -12.79 -17.83 -1.85
C LEU A 152 -12.16 -19.19 -2.18
N LYS A 153 -11.27 -19.22 -3.18
CA LYS A 153 -10.44 -20.42 -3.46
C LYS A 153 -9.59 -20.84 -2.25
N GLY A 154 -9.12 -19.84 -1.50
CA GLY A 154 -8.36 -20.08 -0.27
C GLY A 154 -9.17 -20.77 0.83
N VAL A 155 -10.46 -20.48 0.95
CA VAL A 155 -11.38 -21.16 1.90
C VAL A 155 -11.54 -22.65 1.55
N LEU A 156 -11.63 -22.95 0.26
CA LEU A 156 -11.77 -24.33 -0.24
C LEU A 156 -10.47 -25.15 -0.21
N SER A 157 -9.34 -24.50 0.07
CA SER A 157 -8.01 -25.09 0.08
C SER A 157 -7.50 -25.27 1.50
N SER A 158 -6.50 -26.17 1.70
CA SER A 158 -5.81 -26.23 3.00
C SER A 158 -5.13 -24.88 3.31
N GLU A 159 -5.06 -24.52 4.60
CA GLU A 159 -4.43 -23.28 5.07
C GLU A 159 -3.02 -23.08 4.48
N TYR A 160 -2.22 -24.13 4.42
CA TYR A 160 -0.87 -24.07 3.87
C TYR A 160 -0.84 -23.69 2.39
N ARG A 161 -1.69 -24.31 1.55
CA ARG A 161 -1.77 -23.99 0.11
C ARG A 161 -2.28 -22.58 -0.13
N CYS A 162 -3.24 -22.15 0.68
CA CYS A 162 -3.77 -20.79 0.64
C CYS A 162 -2.69 -19.73 0.97
N ASN A 163 -1.93 -19.96 2.03
CA ASN A 163 -0.84 -19.04 2.42
C ASN A 163 0.25 -18.96 1.36
N ILE A 164 0.64 -20.09 0.74
CA ILE A 164 1.61 -20.11 -0.37
C ILE A 164 1.08 -19.35 -1.59
N ALA A 165 -0.18 -19.57 -1.95
CA ALA A 165 -0.79 -18.85 -3.08
C ALA A 165 -0.81 -17.34 -2.86
N GLY A 166 -1.17 -16.90 -1.64
CA GLY A 166 -1.12 -15.48 -1.26
C GLY A 166 0.29 -14.89 -1.34
N VAL A 167 1.30 -15.63 -0.85
CA VAL A 167 2.70 -15.21 -0.96
C VAL A 167 3.15 -15.15 -2.43
N ALA A 168 2.77 -16.14 -3.25
CA ALA A 168 3.13 -16.15 -4.68
C ALA A 168 2.56 -14.92 -5.40
N VAL A 169 1.31 -14.55 -5.13
CA VAL A 169 0.68 -13.34 -5.68
C VAL A 169 1.43 -12.08 -5.21
N ALA A 170 1.71 -11.95 -3.92
CA ALA A 170 2.44 -10.82 -3.37
C ALA A 170 3.84 -10.69 -3.98
N MET A 171 4.58 -11.81 -4.10
CA MET A 171 5.91 -11.83 -4.71
C MET A 171 5.88 -11.49 -6.20
N ALA A 172 4.88 -11.96 -6.95
CA ALA A 172 4.68 -11.58 -8.35
C ALA A 172 4.42 -10.08 -8.50
N CYS A 173 3.60 -9.48 -7.63
CA CYS A 173 3.37 -8.03 -7.58
C CYS A 173 4.66 -7.27 -7.26
N LEU A 174 5.41 -7.69 -6.24
CA LEU A 174 6.68 -7.06 -5.85
C LEU A 174 7.72 -7.13 -6.97
N LEU A 175 7.82 -8.27 -7.66
CA LEU A 175 8.72 -8.43 -8.82
C LEU A 175 8.29 -7.53 -9.99
N THR A 176 7.00 -7.48 -10.29
CA THR A 176 6.44 -6.59 -11.33
C THR A 176 6.76 -5.13 -11.03
N MET A 177 6.58 -4.71 -9.78
CA MET A 177 6.94 -3.35 -9.33
C MET A 177 8.45 -3.10 -9.48
N ALA A 178 9.31 -4.04 -9.07
CA ALA A 178 10.77 -3.93 -9.20
C ALA A 178 11.19 -3.71 -10.66
N LEU A 179 10.67 -4.55 -11.56
CA LEU A 179 10.95 -4.44 -13.01
C LEU A 179 10.44 -3.11 -13.58
N THR A 180 9.28 -2.64 -13.13
CA THR A 180 8.69 -1.37 -13.56
C THR A 180 9.55 -0.19 -13.11
N TYR A 181 9.99 -0.14 -11.84
CA TYR A 181 10.86 0.93 -11.37
C TYR A 181 12.27 0.88 -11.98
N PHE A 182 12.78 -0.31 -12.26
CA PHE A 182 14.02 -0.45 -13.00
C PHE A 182 13.93 0.16 -14.42
N LYS A 183 12.82 -0.10 -15.13
CA LYS A 183 12.56 0.52 -16.45
C LYS A 183 12.41 2.04 -16.34
N ILE A 184 11.71 2.54 -15.32
CA ILE A 184 11.60 3.98 -15.02
C ILE A 184 12.99 4.59 -14.82
N TYR A 185 13.84 3.95 -14.02
CA TYR A 185 15.20 4.42 -13.76
C TYR A 185 16.03 4.52 -15.06
N ILE A 186 16.01 3.47 -15.91
CA ILE A 186 16.70 3.48 -17.19
C ILE A 186 16.17 4.60 -18.09
N ALA A 187 14.86 4.76 -18.20
CA ALA A 187 14.24 5.78 -19.05
C ALA A 187 14.64 7.19 -18.61
N VAL A 188 14.56 7.47 -17.31
CA VAL A 188 14.96 8.77 -16.73
C VAL A 188 16.47 9.03 -16.95
N ARG A 189 17.32 8.03 -16.69
CA ARG A 189 18.77 8.15 -16.87
C ARG A 189 19.14 8.44 -18.33
N ARG A 190 18.57 7.71 -19.27
CA ARG A 190 18.79 7.92 -20.72
C ARG A 190 18.42 9.34 -21.14
N HIS A 191 17.26 9.81 -20.72
CA HIS A 191 16.81 11.18 -21.03
C HIS A 191 17.73 12.23 -20.43
N THR A 192 18.18 12.07 -19.19
CA THR A 192 19.10 13.00 -18.54
C THR A 192 20.44 13.07 -19.32
N VAL A 193 20.98 11.94 -19.74
CA VAL A 193 22.21 11.90 -20.54
C VAL A 193 22.02 12.57 -21.91
N GLN A 194 20.90 12.29 -22.58
CA GLN A 194 20.59 12.91 -23.89
C GLN A 194 20.47 14.44 -23.82
N VAL A 195 19.79 14.96 -22.78
CA VAL A 195 19.66 16.41 -22.56
C VAL A 195 21.01 17.09 -22.29
N HIS A 196 21.94 16.42 -21.57
CA HIS A 196 23.27 16.98 -21.33
C HIS A 196 24.22 16.85 -22.54
N ALA A 197 23.96 15.92 -23.47
CA ALA A 197 24.76 15.71 -24.66
C ALA A 197 24.32 16.59 -25.87
N GLN A 198 23.19 17.29 -25.77
CA GLN A 198 22.73 18.17 -26.84
C GLN A 198 23.61 19.44 -26.93
N PRO A 199 24.12 19.77 -28.13
CA PRO A 199 24.87 21.00 -28.31
C PRO A 199 24.00 22.22 -28.04
N ALA A 200 24.64 23.33 -27.58
CA ALA A 200 23.97 24.56 -27.18
C ALA A 200 23.07 25.22 -28.27
N GLN A 201 23.18 24.76 -29.51
CA GLN A 201 22.38 25.22 -30.67
C GLN A 201 21.10 24.45 -30.91
N ALA A 202 20.87 23.32 -30.18
CA ALA A 202 19.63 22.55 -30.31
C ALA A 202 18.49 23.30 -29.61
N VAL A 203 17.29 23.28 -30.23
CA VAL A 203 16.09 23.90 -29.65
C VAL A 203 15.84 23.28 -28.26
N ALA A 204 16.05 24.08 -27.23
CA ALA A 204 15.85 23.65 -25.86
C ALA A 204 14.38 23.21 -25.66
N PRO A 205 14.12 22.09 -24.95
CA PRO A 205 12.75 21.69 -24.63
C PRO A 205 12.03 22.85 -23.95
N SER A 206 10.75 23.08 -24.29
CA SER A 206 9.96 24.16 -23.66
C SER A 206 9.99 24.02 -22.14
N GLU A 207 9.99 25.13 -21.41
CA GLU A 207 10.00 25.13 -19.93
C GLU A 207 8.81 24.33 -19.36
N GLU A 208 7.69 24.31 -20.06
CA GLU A 208 6.51 23.53 -19.71
C GLU A 208 6.80 22.00 -19.75
N ASN A 209 7.44 21.51 -20.81
CA ASN A 209 7.80 20.10 -20.93
C ASN A 209 8.78 19.67 -19.84
N ARG A 210 9.76 20.50 -19.51
CA ARG A 210 10.71 20.28 -18.43
C ARG A 210 10.01 20.22 -17.07
N SER A 211 9.10 21.16 -16.80
CA SER A 211 8.32 21.22 -15.58
C SER A 211 7.41 19.98 -15.41
N ASN A 212 6.74 19.56 -16.49
CA ASN A 212 5.89 18.37 -16.50
C ASN A 212 6.70 17.09 -16.25
N PHE A 213 7.86 16.94 -16.87
CA PHE A 213 8.76 15.82 -16.63
C PHE A 213 9.24 15.74 -15.18
N GLU A 214 9.68 16.86 -14.60
CA GLU A 214 10.09 16.89 -13.20
C GLU A 214 8.93 16.49 -12.25
N ARG A 215 7.71 16.91 -12.53
CA ARG A 215 6.52 16.54 -11.77
C ARG A 215 6.26 15.03 -11.85
N LEU A 216 6.36 14.43 -13.03
CA LEU A 216 6.22 12.98 -13.23
C LEU A 216 7.30 12.21 -12.48
N ARG A 217 8.58 12.65 -12.60
CA ARG A 217 9.71 12.06 -11.89
C ARG A 217 9.53 12.12 -10.36
N LYS A 218 9.16 13.27 -9.81
CA LYS A 218 8.90 13.43 -8.36
C LYS A 218 7.79 12.48 -7.88
N THR A 219 6.74 12.31 -8.69
CA THR A 219 5.63 11.41 -8.39
C THR A 219 6.08 9.95 -8.43
N ALA A 220 6.85 9.53 -9.44
CA ALA A 220 7.39 8.18 -9.53
C ALA A 220 8.33 7.84 -8.37
N VAL A 221 9.18 8.79 -7.94
CA VAL A 221 10.01 8.62 -6.74
C VAL A 221 9.15 8.43 -5.49
N GLY A 222 8.05 9.19 -5.35
CA GLY A 222 7.12 9.02 -4.22
C GLY A 222 6.52 7.62 -4.16
N THR A 223 6.06 7.10 -5.28
CA THR A 223 5.49 5.75 -5.36
C THR A 223 6.55 4.64 -5.22
N PHE A 224 7.80 4.90 -5.59
CA PHE A 224 8.93 4.00 -5.33
C PHE A 224 9.18 3.78 -3.82
N TYR A 225 9.05 4.82 -2.99
CA TYR A 225 9.16 4.65 -1.53
C TYR A 225 8.04 3.77 -0.96
N VAL A 226 6.83 3.84 -1.54
CA VAL A 226 5.74 2.92 -1.16
C VAL A 226 6.10 1.47 -1.53
N TYR A 227 6.69 1.23 -2.71
CA TYR A 227 7.20 -0.08 -3.10
C TYR A 227 8.26 -0.60 -2.10
N LEU A 228 9.25 0.22 -1.72
CA LEU A 228 10.27 -0.18 -0.74
C LEU A 228 9.66 -0.52 0.62
N LEU A 229 8.64 0.23 1.05
CA LEU A 229 7.91 -0.08 2.27
C LEU A 229 7.20 -1.44 2.17
N PHE A 230 6.50 -1.70 1.07
CA PHE A 230 5.84 -3.00 0.84
C PHE A 230 6.85 -4.14 0.85
N LEU A 231 7.98 -3.99 0.16
CA LEU A 231 9.05 -4.98 0.14
C LEU A 231 9.56 -5.26 1.56
N ALA A 232 9.93 -4.23 2.31
CA ALA A 232 10.49 -4.35 3.65
C ALA A 232 9.50 -5.00 4.65
N CYS A 233 8.22 -4.63 4.56
CA CYS A 233 7.22 -5.10 5.52
C CYS A 233 6.64 -6.49 5.18
N HIS A 234 6.57 -6.88 3.90
CA HIS A 234 5.95 -8.15 3.50
C HIS A 234 6.96 -9.28 3.25
N LEU A 235 8.23 -8.96 2.95
CA LEU A 235 9.28 -9.97 2.75
C LEU A 235 9.48 -10.89 3.97
N PRO A 236 9.49 -10.41 5.23
CA PRO A 236 9.63 -11.29 6.39
C PRO A 236 8.50 -12.32 6.52
N VAL A 237 7.25 -11.92 6.27
CA VAL A 237 6.11 -12.86 6.28
C VAL A 237 6.26 -13.90 5.18
N ALA A 238 6.63 -13.48 3.98
CA ALA A 238 6.85 -14.38 2.85
C ALA A 238 7.93 -15.43 3.17
N ILE A 239 9.06 -15.02 3.74
CA ILE A 239 10.14 -15.92 4.15
C ILE A 239 9.64 -16.95 5.16
N VAL A 240 8.87 -16.53 6.17
CA VAL A 240 8.33 -17.45 7.18
C VAL A 240 7.41 -18.50 6.55
N ILE A 241 6.54 -18.09 5.63
CA ILE A 241 5.58 -19.00 4.98
C ILE A 241 6.31 -19.97 4.06
N LEU A 242 7.28 -19.51 3.28
CA LEU A 242 8.01 -20.33 2.32
C LEU A 242 8.99 -21.32 2.97
N THR A 243 9.56 -20.99 4.13
CA THR A 243 10.60 -21.82 4.77
C THR A 243 10.06 -23.01 5.57
N GLY A 244 8.75 -23.23 5.69
CA GLY A 244 8.35 -24.45 6.36
C GLY A 244 6.92 -24.80 6.63
N ARG A 245 6.64 -26.08 6.41
CA ARG A 245 5.39 -26.78 6.79
C ARG A 245 5.23 -26.94 8.30
N LYS A 246 6.31 -27.21 9.06
CA LYS A 246 6.23 -27.43 10.51
C LYS A 246 6.52 -26.13 11.27
N MET A 247 5.56 -25.69 12.05
CA MET A 247 5.62 -24.46 12.83
C MET A 247 6.12 -24.76 14.26
N ASN A 248 7.42 -24.63 14.50
CA ASN A 248 7.97 -24.63 15.87
C ASN A 248 7.55 -23.34 16.61
N LYS A 249 7.52 -23.38 17.95
CA LYS A 249 7.17 -22.21 18.79
C LYS A 249 7.94 -20.93 18.39
N ARG A 250 9.27 -21.04 18.17
CA ARG A 250 10.10 -19.91 17.73
C ARG A 250 9.62 -19.33 16.39
N ARG A 251 9.20 -20.16 15.44
CA ARG A 251 8.64 -19.71 14.16
C ARG A 251 7.27 -19.05 14.32
N GLN A 252 6.45 -19.52 15.27
CA GLN A 252 5.16 -18.87 15.56
C GLN A 252 5.38 -17.43 16.07
N HIS A 253 6.34 -17.20 16.97
CA HIS A 253 6.72 -15.86 17.40
C HIS A 253 7.16 -15.00 16.21
N PHE A 254 8.06 -15.50 15.39
CA PHE A 254 8.56 -14.75 14.25
C PHE A 254 7.44 -14.44 13.23
N LYS A 255 6.53 -15.40 12.94
CA LYS A 255 5.34 -15.18 12.11
C LYS A 255 4.47 -14.05 12.66
N MET A 256 4.25 -14.03 13.97
CA MET A 256 3.43 -13.02 14.65
C MET A 256 4.02 -11.62 14.50
N TYR A 257 5.33 -11.45 14.74
CA TYR A 257 5.99 -10.15 14.56
C TYR A 257 6.08 -9.74 13.10
N ALA A 258 6.38 -10.68 12.19
CA ALA A 258 6.39 -10.42 10.76
C ALA A 258 4.99 -9.98 10.25
N GLN A 259 3.91 -10.58 10.78
CA GLN A 259 2.54 -10.18 10.47
C GLN A 259 2.24 -8.76 10.98
N THR A 260 2.67 -8.42 12.18
CA THR A 260 2.55 -7.05 12.73
C THR A 260 3.32 -6.04 11.89
N LEU A 261 4.51 -6.43 11.41
CA LEU A 261 5.30 -5.60 10.50
C LEU A 261 4.56 -5.37 9.16
N SER A 262 3.86 -6.38 8.64
CA SER A 262 3.04 -6.19 7.43
C SER A 262 1.86 -5.25 7.68
N TYR A 263 1.24 -5.27 8.86
CA TYR A 263 0.20 -4.31 9.23
C TYR A 263 0.73 -2.89 9.42
N LEU A 264 2.00 -2.73 9.83
CA LEU A 264 2.64 -1.42 9.92
C LEU A 264 2.65 -0.70 8.56
N SER A 265 2.79 -1.42 7.44
CA SER A 265 2.77 -0.82 6.10
C SER A 265 1.49 -0.04 5.84
N THR A 266 0.33 -0.52 6.29
CA THR A 266 -0.98 0.11 6.06
C THR A 266 -1.13 1.47 6.76
N SER A 267 -0.41 1.69 7.88
CA SER A 267 -0.35 2.98 8.57
C SER A 267 0.72 3.91 8.00
N LEU A 268 1.82 3.38 7.44
CA LEU A 268 2.91 4.19 6.92
C LEU A 268 2.67 4.70 5.48
N VAL A 269 1.86 4.01 4.68
CA VAL A 269 1.54 4.41 3.31
C VAL A 269 0.97 5.83 3.22
N PRO A 270 -0.04 6.23 4.02
CA PRO A 270 -0.54 7.60 4.02
C PRO A 270 0.54 8.64 4.37
N LEU A 271 1.44 8.31 5.29
CA LEU A 271 2.54 9.20 5.70
C LEU A 271 3.52 9.42 4.55
N ILE A 272 3.88 8.36 3.81
CA ILE A 272 4.76 8.47 2.64
C ILE A 272 4.08 9.34 1.57
N TYR A 273 2.80 9.14 1.30
CA TYR A 273 2.08 9.98 0.33
C TYR A 273 2.04 11.45 0.78
N CYS A 274 1.73 11.74 2.03
CA CYS A 274 1.75 13.11 2.57
C CYS A 274 3.16 13.72 2.56
N TRP A 275 4.20 12.93 2.84
CA TRP A 275 5.58 13.40 2.80
C TRP A 275 6.04 13.74 1.39
N LYS A 276 5.79 12.88 0.43
CA LYS A 276 6.29 13.03 -0.96
C LYS A 276 5.43 13.95 -1.82
N PHE A 277 4.11 13.99 -1.61
CA PHE A 277 3.21 14.82 -2.40
C PHE A 277 2.88 16.13 -1.69
N ARG A 278 3.54 17.24 -2.12
CA ARG A 278 3.34 18.58 -1.53
C ARG A 278 1.85 18.97 -1.47
N HIS A 279 1.09 18.68 -2.51
CA HIS A 279 -0.34 19.00 -2.59
C HIS A 279 -1.17 18.27 -1.52
N LEU A 280 -0.89 16.99 -1.27
CA LEU A 280 -1.54 16.23 -0.21
C LEU A 280 -1.15 16.78 1.17
N ARG A 281 0.12 17.07 1.38
CA ARG A 281 0.60 17.68 2.63
C ARG A 281 -0.07 19.02 2.93
N CYS A 282 -0.23 19.90 1.91
CA CYS A 282 -0.95 21.16 2.07
C CYS A 282 -2.43 20.93 2.37
N ALA A 283 -3.09 19.98 1.68
CA ALA A 283 -4.49 19.64 1.94
C ALA A 283 -4.69 19.12 3.38
N VAL A 284 -3.81 18.25 3.87
CA VAL A 284 -3.84 17.75 5.26
C VAL A 284 -3.66 18.88 6.26
N LYS A 285 -2.65 19.76 6.06
CA LYS A 285 -2.44 20.92 6.92
C LYS A 285 -3.67 21.84 7.00
N ASN A 286 -4.32 22.07 5.87
CA ASN A 286 -5.54 22.90 5.82
C ASN A 286 -6.72 22.22 6.52
N ILE A 287 -6.88 20.90 6.41
CA ILE A 287 -7.91 20.13 7.12
C ILE A 287 -7.71 20.24 8.63
N LEU A 288 -6.47 20.03 9.10
CA LEU A 288 -6.14 20.13 10.52
C LEU A 288 -6.37 21.55 11.04
N ARG A 289 -5.86 22.58 10.34
CA ARG A 289 -6.03 23.99 10.75
C ARG A 289 -7.50 24.39 10.86
N ASN A 290 -8.33 23.99 9.90
CA ASN A 290 -9.76 24.35 9.93
C ASN A 290 -10.51 23.65 11.07
N ARG A 291 -10.11 22.42 11.44
CA ARG A 291 -10.68 21.70 12.59
C ARG A 291 -10.31 22.38 13.91
N PHE A 292 -9.06 22.78 14.09
CA PHE A 292 -8.62 23.51 15.29
C PHE A 292 -9.27 24.90 15.41
N ALA A 293 -9.41 25.63 14.29
CA ALA A 293 -10.09 26.92 14.30
C ALA A 293 -11.58 26.80 14.68
N SER A 294 -12.27 25.76 14.19
CA SER A 294 -13.67 25.48 14.54
C SER A 294 -13.85 25.07 16.01
N GLN A 295 -12.88 24.37 16.60
CA GLN A 295 -12.93 24.01 18.03
C GLN A 295 -12.76 25.22 18.96
N ASN A 296 -11.89 26.16 18.61
CA ASN A 296 -11.69 27.38 19.40
C ASN A 296 -12.92 28.27 19.38
N GLN A 297 -13.66 28.36 18.26
CA GLN A 297 -14.92 29.10 18.19
C GLN A 297 -16.05 28.48 19.04
N ILE A 298 -16.05 27.16 19.25
CA ILE A 298 -17.05 26.47 20.08
C ILE A 298 -16.73 26.64 21.58
N GLN A 299 -15.47 26.91 21.95
CA GLN A 299 -15.07 27.14 23.34
C GLN A 299 -15.23 28.60 23.80
N GLU A 300 -15.35 29.55 22.84
CA GLU A 300 -15.50 30.99 23.11
C GLU A 300 -16.97 31.49 23.05
N GLY A 301 -17.91 30.63 22.66
CA GLY A 301 -19.36 30.90 22.62
C GLY A 301 -20.13 30.06 23.64
#